data_e73b873211aafbeeed797a3149781d18
#
_entry.id   e73b873211aafbeeed797a3149781d18
#
_cell.length_a   1.000
_cell.length_b   1.000
_cell.length_c   1.000
_cell.angle_alpha   90.00
_cell.angle_beta   90.00
_cell.angle_gamma   90.00
#
_symmetry.space_group_name_H-M   'P 1'
#
loop_
_entity.id
_entity.type
_entity.pdbx_description
1 polymer ?
#
loop_
_entity_poly.entity_id
_entity_poly.type
_entity_poly.pdbx_seq_one_letter_code
_entity_poly.pdbx_strand_id
1 'polypeptide(L)'
;GTPTTINTETFQNELFKKGVQEIRIISQGCPDLASQISNDPDSSFVEERIRHWVQKAMQKFPEKYIDTLLIFLACTHYGYRQDLFQKAFNEEGFSNITLLNPNLAAAENLVKTVSNNLNPSSTESKAFSVEFVTPYAIPDQEIITLTQLLSPISPTTADALNNTRICPELLNP
;
A
#
# COMPACT_ATOMS: atom_id res chain seq x y z
N GLY A 1 1.23 -7.51 -5.83
CA GLY A 1 1.85 -6.22 -6.14
C GLY A 1 1.54 -5.72 -7.53
N THR A 2 2.02 -4.54 -7.90
CA THR A 2 1.96 -4.09 -9.30
C THR A 2 2.87 -4.97 -10.18
N PRO A 3 2.62 -5.07 -11.51
CA PRO A 3 3.50 -5.82 -12.40
C PRO A 3 4.97 -5.37 -12.30
N THR A 4 5.22 -4.07 -12.23
CA THR A 4 6.58 -3.51 -12.07
C THR A 4 7.23 -4.01 -10.78
N THR A 5 6.54 -3.92 -9.65
CA THR A 5 7.05 -4.38 -8.35
C THR A 5 7.40 -5.88 -8.36
N ILE A 6 6.57 -6.69 -9.01
CA ILE A 6 6.80 -8.14 -9.10
C ILE A 6 7.98 -8.46 -10.02
N ASN A 7 8.07 -7.78 -11.17
CA ASN A 7 9.12 -8.01 -12.17
C ASN A 7 10.52 -7.57 -11.71
N THR A 8 10.63 -6.64 -10.76
CA THR A 8 11.93 -6.25 -10.18
C THR A 8 12.50 -7.29 -9.23
N GLU A 9 11.67 -8.23 -8.75
CA GLU A 9 12.03 -9.30 -7.81
C GLU A 9 12.71 -8.81 -6.51
N THR A 10 12.66 -7.51 -6.22
CA THR A 10 13.38 -6.91 -5.08
C THR A 10 12.98 -7.57 -3.76
N PHE A 11 11.68 -7.74 -3.52
CA PHE A 11 11.19 -8.35 -2.28
C PHE A 11 11.52 -9.85 -2.20
N GLN A 12 11.39 -10.57 -3.31
CA GLN A 12 11.73 -11.99 -3.40
C GLN A 12 13.20 -12.20 -3.08
N ASN A 13 14.09 -11.41 -3.70
CA ASN A 13 15.53 -11.49 -3.49
C ASN A 13 15.92 -11.20 -2.03
N GLU A 14 15.26 -10.23 -1.37
CA GLU A 14 15.50 -9.98 0.06
C GLU A 14 15.04 -11.15 0.95
N LEU A 15 13.92 -11.79 0.62
CA LEU A 15 13.47 -12.99 1.33
C LEU A 15 14.42 -14.16 1.12
N PHE A 16 14.93 -14.36 -0.09
CA PHE A 16 15.93 -15.40 -0.38
C PHE A 16 17.24 -15.19 0.42
N LYS A 17 17.72 -13.95 0.52
CA LYS A 17 18.86 -13.59 1.37
C LYS A 17 18.62 -13.91 2.86
N LYS A 18 17.36 -13.92 3.29
CA LYS A 18 16.94 -14.30 4.65
C LYS A 18 16.70 -15.81 4.81
N GLY A 19 16.94 -16.61 3.78
CA GLY A 19 16.81 -18.07 3.81
C GLY A 19 15.40 -18.60 3.52
N VAL A 20 14.48 -17.76 3.04
CA VAL A 20 13.16 -18.23 2.59
C VAL A 20 13.32 -18.98 1.28
N GLN A 21 12.75 -20.17 1.19
CA GLN A 21 12.81 -21.00 -0.02
C GLN A 21 11.88 -20.44 -1.10
N GLU A 22 12.32 -20.45 -2.36
CA GLU A 22 11.58 -19.95 -3.50
C GLU A 22 10.18 -20.56 -3.64
N ILE A 23 10.05 -21.87 -3.44
CA ILE A 23 8.79 -22.61 -3.51
C ILE A 23 7.72 -22.11 -2.53
N ARG A 24 8.11 -21.35 -1.51
CA ARG A 24 7.21 -20.77 -0.50
C ARG A 24 6.76 -19.36 -0.85
N ILE A 25 7.22 -18.80 -1.96
CA ILE A 25 6.91 -17.44 -2.37
C ILE A 25 6.08 -17.47 -3.65
N ILE A 26 4.84 -17.02 -3.55
CA ILE A 26 3.98 -16.80 -4.70
C ILE A 26 3.92 -15.32 -5.02
N SER A 27 4.39 -14.95 -6.18
CA SER A 27 4.33 -13.59 -6.68
C SER A 27 3.16 -13.41 -7.64
N GLN A 28 2.28 -12.45 -7.35
CA GLN A 28 1.13 -12.11 -8.18
C GLN A 28 1.15 -10.63 -8.55
N GLY A 29 1.37 -10.34 -9.83
CA GLY A 29 1.15 -9.02 -10.42
C GLY A 29 -0.34 -8.79 -10.64
N CYS A 30 -0.82 -7.60 -10.27
CA CYS A 30 -2.22 -7.20 -10.41
C CYS A 30 -2.27 -5.94 -11.29
N PRO A 31 -2.25 -6.09 -12.64
CA PRO A 31 -2.35 -4.97 -13.57
C PRO A 31 -3.56 -4.10 -13.29
N ASP A 32 -3.39 -2.79 -13.40
CA ASP A 32 -4.40 -1.74 -13.28
C ASP A 32 -5.09 -1.60 -11.91
N LEU A 33 -4.90 -2.56 -10.99
CA LEU A 33 -5.60 -2.56 -9.71
C LEU A 33 -5.27 -1.31 -8.86
N ALA A 34 -4.02 -0.83 -8.89
CA ALA A 34 -3.64 0.37 -8.15
C ALA A 34 -4.42 1.60 -8.63
N SER A 35 -4.48 1.82 -9.95
CA SER A 35 -5.23 2.93 -10.55
C SER A 35 -6.73 2.82 -10.29
N GLN A 36 -7.28 1.60 -10.33
CA GLN A 36 -8.70 1.38 -10.05
C GLN A 36 -9.05 1.73 -8.60
N ILE A 37 -8.20 1.36 -7.64
CA ILE A 37 -8.37 1.73 -6.24
C ILE A 37 -8.22 3.25 -6.05
N SER A 38 -7.28 3.91 -6.75
CA SER A 38 -7.11 5.36 -6.67
C SER A 38 -8.32 6.12 -7.21
N ASN A 39 -8.97 5.58 -8.24
CA ASN A 39 -10.12 6.25 -8.87
C ASN A 39 -11.41 6.07 -8.09
N ASP A 40 -11.72 4.84 -7.66
CA ASP A 40 -12.95 4.52 -6.93
C ASP A 40 -12.76 3.28 -6.07
N PRO A 41 -12.19 3.42 -4.86
CA PRO A 41 -11.86 2.28 -3.99
C PRO A 41 -13.10 1.51 -3.52
N ASP A 42 -14.27 2.12 -3.51
CA ASP A 42 -15.53 1.53 -3.00
C ASP A 42 -16.39 0.88 -4.09
N SER A 43 -15.94 0.93 -5.34
CA SER A 43 -16.69 0.32 -6.43
C SER A 43 -16.73 -1.21 -6.33
N SER A 44 -17.87 -1.80 -6.72
CA SER A 44 -17.99 -3.25 -6.87
C SER A 44 -16.97 -3.83 -7.85
N PHE A 45 -16.56 -3.04 -8.83
CA PHE A 45 -15.54 -3.42 -9.80
C PHE A 45 -14.17 -3.64 -9.12
N VAL A 46 -13.76 -2.78 -8.17
CA VAL A 46 -12.53 -2.97 -7.39
C VAL A 46 -12.61 -4.26 -6.58
N GLU A 47 -13.74 -4.53 -5.92
CA GLU A 47 -13.95 -5.78 -5.19
C GLU A 47 -13.81 -7.01 -6.08
N GLU A 48 -14.46 -7.01 -7.26
CA GLU A 48 -14.35 -8.09 -8.23
C GLU A 48 -12.92 -8.29 -8.73
N ARG A 49 -12.18 -7.20 -8.98
CA ARG A 49 -10.79 -7.26 -9.43
C ARG A 49 -9.88 -7.82 -8.36
N ILE A 50 -10.06 -7.44 -7.08
CA ILE A 50 -9.30 -8.00 -5.97
C ILE A 50 -9.57 -9.50 -5.86
N ARG A 51 -10.84 -9.92 -5.88
CA ARG A 51 -11.22 -11.35 -5.87
C ARG A 51 -10.57 -12.11 -7.02
N HIS A 52 -10.63 -11.58 -8.23
CA HIS A 52 -9.98 -12.19 -9.41
C HIS A 52 -8.48 -12.41 -9.20
N TRP A 53 -7.74 -11.39 -8.69
CA TRP A 53 -6.30 -11.52 -8.52
C TRP A 53 -5.93 -12.45 -7.36
N VAL A 54 -6.73 -12.49 -6.30
CA VAL A 54 -6.57 -13.47 -5.23
C VAL A 54 -6.74 -14.88 -5.77
N GLN A 55 -7.80 -15.16 -6.53
CA GLN A 55 -8.01 -16.47 -7.19
C GLN A 55 -6.85 -16.86 -8.09
N LYS A 56 -6.33 -15.93 -8.89
CA LYS A 56 -5.14 -16.16 -9.72
C LYS A 56 -3.89 -16.49 -8.91
N ALA A 57 -3.71 -15.85 -7.77
CA ALA A 57 -2.61 -16.16 -6.87
C ALA A 57 -2.77 -17.58 -6.28
N MET A 58 -3.98 -17.92 -5.83
CA MET A 58 -4.26 -19.21 -5.21
C MET A 58 -4.07 -20.39 -6.18
N GLN A 59 -4.35 -20.20 -7.48
CA GLN A 59 -4.11 -21.20 -8.51
C GLN A 59 -2.63 -21.58 -8.69
N LYS A 60 -1.72 -20.77 -8.20
CA LYS A 60 -0.26 -21.02 -8.27
C LYS A 60 0.26 -21.87 -7.12
N PHE A 61 -0.53 -22.10 -6.09
CA PHE A 61 -0.11 -22.92 -4.96
C PHE A 61 -0.06 -24.40 -5.35
N PRO A 62 1.06 -25.08 -5.08
CA PRO A 62 1.21 -26.50 -5.46
C PRO A 62 0.40 -27.47 -4.59
N GLU A 63 -0.01 -27.06 -3.39
CA GLU A 63 -0.69 -27.92 -2.41
C GLU A 63 -1.85 -27.22 -1.69
N LYS A 64 -2.88 -28.02 -1.33
CA LYS A 64 -4.08 -27.57 -0.64
C LYS A 64 -3.91 -27.33 0.87
N TYR A 65 -2.78 -27.69 1.45
CA TYR A 65 -2.59 -27.67 2.92
C TYR A 65 -1.56 -26.61 3.30
N ILE A 66 -2.07 -25.39 3.53
CA ILE A 66 -1.28 -24.30 4.09
C ILE A 66 -1.95 -23.87 5.39
N ASP A 67 -1.29 -24.14 6.52
CA ASP A 67 -1.82 -23.78 7.85
C ASP A 67 -1.82 -22.28 8.09
N THR A 68 -0.85 -21.56 7.53
CA THR A 68 -0.69 -20.12 7.70
C THR A 68 -0.21 -19.46 6.41
N LEU A 69 -0.90 -18.43 5.98
CA LEU A 69 -0.58 -17.67 4.79
C LEU A 69 -0.21 -16.22 5.17
N LEU A 70 1.01 -15.82 4.81
CA LEU A 70 1.46 -14.44 4.92
C LEU A 70 1.24 -13.74 3.57
N ILE A 71 0.48 -12.66 3.57
CA ILE A 71 0.12 -11.92 2.36
C ILE A 71 0.72 -10.53 2.43
N PHE A 72 1.72 -10.27 1.59
CA PHE A 72 2.35 -8.96 1.50
C PHE A 72 1.68 -8.11 0.42
N LEU A 73 1.04 -7.01 0.82
CA LEU A 73 0.41 -6.05 -0.07
C LEU A 73 1.48 -5.13 -0.69
N ALA A 74 2.22 -5.64 -1.67
CA ALA A 74 3.37 -4.96 -2.28
C ALA A 74 2.96 -3.82 -3.25
N CYS A 75 2.05 -2.96 -2.78
CA CYS A 75 1.65 -1.70 -3.40
C CYS A 75 0.98 -0.84 -2.34
N THR A 76 1.34 0.44 -2.28
CA THR A 76 0.80 1.40 -1.30
C THR A 76 -0.72 1.55 -1.38
N HIS A 77 -1.29 1.50 -2.59
CA HIS A 77 -2.73 1.61 -2.83
C HIS A 77 -3.54 0.43 -2.29
N TYR A 78 -2.97 -0.76 -2.24
CA TYR A 78 -3.69 -1.95 -1.77
C TYR A 78 -4.06 -1.87 -0.30
N GLY A 79 -3.30 -1.10 0.47
CA GLY A 79 -3.60 -0.83 1.88
C GLY A 79 -4.93 -0.14 2.12
N TYR A 80 -5.44 0.65 1.16
CA TYR A 80 -6.75 1.31 1.27
C TYR A 80 -7.92 0.33 1.28
N ARG A 81 -7.75 -0.85 0.66
CA ARG A 81 -8.79 -1.90 0.60
C ARG A 81 -8.28 -3.23 1.13
N GLN A 82 -7.49 -3.17 2.19
CA GLN A 82 -7.02 -4.35 2.91
C GLN A 82 -8.16 -5.27 3.36
N ASP A 83 -9.31 -4.69 3.71
CA ASP A 83 -10.56 -5.38 4.03
C ASP A 83 -11.03 -6.33 2.92
N LEU A 84 -11.00 -5.87 1.66
CA LEU A 84 -11.42 -6.67 0.51
C LEU A 84 -10.43 -7.81 0.20
N PHE A 85 -9.13 -7.59 0.40
CA PHE A 85 -8.16 -8.68 0.30
C PHE A 85 -8.42 -9.74 1.37
N GLN A 86 -8.64 -9.35 2.62
CA GLN A 86 -8.99 -10.27 3.70
C GLN A 86 -10.24 -11.09 3.34
N LYS A 87 -11.29 -10.43 2.87
CA LYS A 87 -12.53 -11.05 2.44
C LYS A 87 -12.30 -12.06 1.31
N ALA A 88 -11.58 -11.67 0.27
CA ALA A 88 -11.31 -12.52 -0.89
C ALA A 88 -10.52 -13.79 -0.53
N PHE A 89 -9.52 -13.70 0.34
CA PHE A 89 -8.78 -14.88 0.81
C PHE A 89 -9.64 -15.78 1.69
N ASN A 90 -10.51 -15.22 2.52
CA ASN A 90 -11.46 -16.00 3.32
C ASN A 90 -12.44 -16.77 2.42
N GLU A 91 -12.94 -16.16 1.33
CA GLU A 91 -13.79 -16.80 0.33
C GLU A 91 -13.09 -17.96 -0.39
N GLU A 92 -11.78 -17.91 -0.56
CA GLU A 92 -10.96 -19.03 -1.09
C GLU A 92 -10.64 -20.10 -0.04
N GLY A 93 -11.16 -19.98 1.18
CA GLY A 93 -11.03 -20.98 2.26
C GLY A 93 -9.84 -20.76 3.19
N PHE A 94 -9.14 -19.63 3.09
CA PHE A 94 -8.02 -19.30 3.97
C PHE A 94 -8.47 -18.38 5.10
N SER A 95 -8.77 -18.94 6.26
CA SER A 95 -9.15 -18.17 7.46
C SER A 95 -7.97 -17.74 8.34
N ASN A 96 -6.85 -18.48 8.26
CA ASN A 96 -5.64 -18.16 9.03
C ASN A 96 -4.62 -17.42 8.15
N ILE A 97 -4.91 -16.15 7.88
CA ILE A 97 -4.03 -15.30 7.08
C ILE A 97 -3.52 -14.11 7.89
N THR A 98 -2.32 -13.67 7.59
CA THR A 98 -1.75 -12.41 8.09
C THR A 98 -1.48 -11.49 6.91
N LEU A 99 -2.19 -10.38 6.86
CA LEU A 99 -1.96 -9.32 5.87
C LEU A 99 -0.85 -8.39 6.36
N LEU A 100 0.21 -8.29 5.57
CA LEU A 100 1.32 -7.37 5.80
C LEU A 100 1.14 -6.13 4.93
N ASN A 101 0.79 -5.03 5.57
CA ASN A 101 0.66 -3.72 4.91
C ASN A 101 1.92 -2.90 5.15
N PRO A 102 2.76 -2.68 4.13
CA PRO A 102 4.03 -1.96 4.29
C PRO A 102 3.85 -0.50 4.70
N ASN A 103 2.69 0.12 4.42
CA ASN A 103 2.41 1.49 4.80
C ASN A 103 2.38 1.65 6.32
N LEU A 104 1.86 0.68 7.06
CA LEU A 104 1.83 0.72 8.53
C LEU A 104 3.24 0.68 9.11
N ALA A 105 4.07 -0.25 8.64
CA ALA A 105 5.46 -0.35 9.08
C ALA A 105 6.28 0.92 8.73
N ALA A 106 6.05 1.50 7.55
CA ALA A 106 6.68 2.75 7.13
C ALA A 106 6.26 3.92 8.03
N ALA A 107 4.97 4.04 8.35
CA ALA A 107 4.44 5.07 9.24
C ALA A 107 5.01 4.94 10.67
N GLU A 108 5.07 3.74 11.23
CA GLU A 108 5.67 3.49 12.54
C GLU A 108 7.15 3.88 12.59
N ASN A 109 7.93 3.54 11.55
CA ASN A 109 9.33 3.90 11.45
C ASN A 109 9.52 5.41 11.33
N LEU A 110 8.67 6.09 10.55
CA LEU A 110 8.68 7.56 10.44
C LEU A 110 8.43 8.21 11.80
N VAL A 111 7.38 7.80 12.51
CA VAL A 111 7.04 8.32 13.84
C VAL A 111 8.19 8.11 14.83
N LYS A 112 8.80 6.92 14.86
CA LYS A 112 9.98 6.65 15.71
C LYS A 112 11.14 7.57 15.38
N THR A 113 11.44 7.77 14.09
CA THR A 113 12.53 8.63 13.63
C THR A 113 12.30 10.08 14.03
N VAL A 114 11.09 10.60 13.79
CA VAL A 114 10.72 11.97 14.16
C VAL A 114 10.79 12.15 15.68
N SER A 115 10.20 11.22 16.45
CA SER A 115 10.19 11.30 17.92
C SER A 115 11.60 11.29 18.54
N ASN A 116 12.52 10.51 17.96
CA ASN A 116 13.92 10.47 18.42
C ASN A 116 14.69 11.75 18.12
N ASN A 117 14.26 12.53 17.12
CA ASN A 117 14.90 13.79 16.72
C ASN A 117 14.21 15.03 17.33
N LEU A 118 13.05 14.86 17.97
CA LEU A 118 12.41 15.95 18.70
C LEU A 118 13.11 16.18 20.05
N ASN A 119 13.55 17.41 20.30
CA ASN A 119 14.17 17.78 21.56
C ASN A 119 13.11 17.79 22.69
N PRO A 120 13.15 16.89 23.69
CA PRO A 120 12.09 16.75 24.69
C PRO A 120 11.94 17.98 25.61
N SER A 121 12.87 18.96 25.54
CA SER A 121 12.85 20.18 26.34
C SER A 121 12.10 21.36 25.72
N SER A 122 11.56 21.24 24.49
CA SER A 122 10.74 22.29 23.90
C SER A 122 9.29 22.16 24.37
N THR A 123 8.89 23.00 25.31
CA THR A 123 7.50 23.15 25.81
C THR A 123 6.58 23.86 24.79
N GLU A 124 7.10 24.21 23.62
CA GLU A 124 6.30 24.80 22.56
C GLU A 124 5.56 23.72 21.78
N SER A 125 4.24 23.81 21.75
CA SER A 125 3.39 23.08 20.81
C SER A 125 3.78 23.49 19.39
N LYS A 126 4.71 22.74 18.76
CA LYS A 126 5.08 22.97 17.37
C LYS A 126 3.92 22.52 16.50
N ALA A 127 3.29 23.48 15.81
CA ALA A 127 2.34 23.18 14.75
C ALA A 127 3.09 22.44 13.63
N PHE A 128 2.64 21.24 13.27
CA PHE A 128 3.14 20.53 12.11
C PHE A 128 2.47 21.11 10.84
N SER A 129 3.26 21.37 9.82
CA SER A 129 2.76 21.64 8.47
C SER A 129 3.08 20.47 7.57
N VAL A 130 2.16 20.18 6.65
CA VAL A 130 2.35 19.16 5.60
C VAL A 130 2.36 19.86 4.27
N GLU A 131 3.30 19.53 3.40
CA GLU A 131 3.36 19.99 2.02
C GLU A 131 3.51 18.79 1.10
N PHE A 132 2.67 18.70 0.07
CA PHE A 132 2.86 17.75 -1.02
C PHE A 132 3.62 18.42 -2.16
N VAL A 133 4.70 17.77 -2.59
CA VAL A 133 5.49 18.20 -3.73
C VAL A 133 5.63 17.04 -4.70
N THR A 134 5.33 17.25 -5.96
CA THR A 134 5.36 16.21 -6.99
C THR A 134 5.97 16.75 -8.28
N PRO A 135 6.68 15.93 -9.08
CA PRO A 135 7.20 16.36 -10.38
C PRO A 135 6.12 16.46 -11.48
N TYR A 136 4.94 15.85 -11.26
CA TYR A 136 3.83 15.87 -12.24
C TYR A 136 2.51 16.20 -11.59
N ALA A 137 1.53 16.63 -12.40
CA ALA A 137 0.17 16.82 -11.92
C ALA A 137 -0.46 15.47 -11.52
N ILE A 138 -1.11 15.46 -10.36
CA ILE A 138 -1.94 14.34 -9.95
C ILE A 138 -3.28 14.48 -10.67
N PRO A 139 -3.86 13.40 -11.23
CA PRO A 139 -5.19 13.46 -11.85
C PRO A 139 -6.25 13.94 -10.87
N ASP A 140 -7.17 14.82 -11.33
CA ASP A 140 -8.20 15.42 -10.48
C ASP A 140 -9.04 14.36 -9.73
N GLN A 141 -9.39 13.28 -10.40
CA GLN A 141 -10.17 12.20 -9.79
C GLN A 141 -9.42 11.53 -8.63
N GLU A 142 -8.10 11.36 -8.75
CA GLU A 142 -7.28 10.81 -7.66
C GLU A 142 -7.20 11.78 -6.48
N ILE A 143 -7.06 13.09 -6.75
CA ILE A 143 -7.11 14.12 -5.69
C ILE A 143 -8.43 14.06 -4.94
N ILE A 144 -9.56 14.00 -5.65
CA ILE A 144 -10.89 13.91 -5.05
C ILE A 144 -10.99 12.68 -4.14
N THR A 145 -10.64 11.51 -4.67
CA THR A 145 -10.74 10.25 -3.95
C THR A 145 -9.84 10.23 -2.71
N LEU A 146 -8.56 10.62 -2.87
CA LEU A 146 -7.62 10.66 -1.76
C LEU A 146 -8.02 11.71 -0.70
N THR A 147 -8.54 12.86 -1.11
CA THR A 147 -9.06 13.87 -0.18
C THR A 147 -10.21 13.31 0.65
N GLN A 148 -11.15 12.59 0.05
CA GLN A 148 -12.24 11.95 0.77
C GLN A 148 -11.76 10.89 1.78
N LEU A 149 -10.76 10.10 1.42
CA LEU A 149 -10.16 9.09 2.31
C LEU A 149 -9.38 9.74 3.47
N LEU A 150 -8.65 10.82 3.21
CA LEU A 150 -7.76 11.45 4.18
C LEU A 150 -8.46 12.42 5.12
N SER A 151 -9.49 13.14 4.65
CA SER A 151 -10.15 14.19 5.43
C SER A 151 -10.65 13.73 6.81
N PRO A 152 -11.26 12.55 6.98
CA PRO A 152 -11.69 12.07 8.28
C PRO A 152 -10.55 11.72 9.23
N ILE A 153 -9.34 11.42 8.69
CA ILE A 153 -8.18 10.95 9.43
C ILE A 153 -7.24 12.11 9.74
N SER A 154 -6.94 12.92 8.75
CA SER A 154 -6.01 14.04 8.81
C SER A 154 -6.43 15.18 7.86
N PRO A 155 -7.27 16.12 8.30
CA PRO A 155 -7.67 17.26 7.49
C PRO A 155 -6.48 18.04 6.93
N THR A 156 -5.42 18.24 7.75
CA THR A 156 -4.20 18.94 7.34
C THR A 156 -3.51 18.23 6.15
N THR A 157 -3.51 16.89 6.13
CA THR A 157 -2.93 16.12 5.01
C THR A 157 -3.81 16.24 3.76
N ALA A 158 -5.14 16.22 3.93
CA ALA A 158 -6.09 16.42 2.84
C ALA A 158 -5.95 17.83 2.22
N ASP A 159 -5.81 18.86 3.04
CA ASP A 159 -5.58 20.24 2.59
C ASP A 159 -4.23 20.35 1.84
N ALA A 160 -3.19 19.74 2.34
CA ALA A 160 -1.89 19.72 1.66
C ALA A 160 -1.96 19.04 0.28
N LEU A 161 -2.72 17.96 0.15
CA LEU A 161 -2.93 17.27 -1.11
C LEU A 161 -3.66 18.18 -2.13
N ASN A 162 -4.71 18.89 -1.70
CA ASN A 162 -5.46 19.83 -2.55
C ASN A 162 -4.60 21.02 -2.99
N ASN A 163 -3.55 21.34 -2.24
CA ASN A 163 -2.60 22.42 -2.51
C ASN A 163 -1.24 21.88 -2.99
N THR A 164 -1.23 20.73 -3.65
CA THR A 164 -0.02 20.09 -4.15
C THR A 164 0.80 21.03 -5.02
N ARG A 165 2.08 21.18 -4.70
CA ARG A 165 3.02 21.96 -5.50
C ARG A 165 3.68 21.07 -6.56
N ILE A 166 3.56 21.46 -7.82
CA ILE A 166 4.23 20.79 -8.94
C ILE A 166 5.65 21.35 -9.07
N CYS A 167 6.63 20.48 -9.04
CA CYS A 167 8.05 20.81 -9.10
C CYS A 167 8.75 19.82 -10.07
N PRO A 168 8.73 20.08 -11.40
CA PRO A 168 9.26 19.16 -12.41
C PRO A 168 10.76 18.86 -12.22
N GLU A 169 11.51 19.78 -11.63
CA GLU A 169 12.94 19.66 -11.35
C GLU A 169 13.26 18.69 -10.19
N LEU A 170 12.27 18.21 -9.46
CA LEU A 170 12.46 17.31 -8.31
C LEU A 170 13.22 16.02 -8.67
N LEU A 171 13.10 15.56 -9.90
CA LEU A 171 13.76 14.35 -10.42
C LEU A 171 15.04 14.64 -11.23
N ASN A 172 15.37 15.92 -11.41
CA ASN A 172 16.56 16.35 -12.12
C ASN A 172 17.50 17.05 -11.13
N PRO A 173 18.36 16.32 -10.42
CA PRO A 173 19.33 16.89 -9.49
C PRO A 173 20.38 17.73 -10.21
#